data_2dbe93ea08a2b06657b47f4e178e78df
#
_entry.id   2dbe93ea08a2b06657b47f4e178e78df
#
_cell.length_a   1.000
_cell.length_b   1.000
_cell.length_c   1.000
_cell.angle_alpha   90.00
_cell.angle_beta   90.00
_cell.angle_gamma   90.00
#
_symmetry.space_group_name_H-M   'P 1'
#
loop_
_entity.id
_entity.type
_entity.pdbx_description
1 polymer ?
#
loop_
_entity_poly.entity_id
_entity_poly.type
_entity_poly.pdbx_seq_one_letter_code
_entity_poly.pdbx_strand_id
1 'polypeptide(L)'
;MNDFIIEVEDIERSIERKIVIALRFLFSLSKRFKFDSDKRLSRVVIGVDYPKGDAPLKIPHICVGGITYSFDMEASLYQNYMKDIIKDNIKIGEVRGNQIPFSCQISCYGERNLSRDLANAALSNITFVGRSIMDMLDIRIMRADKGNTTPYSQFPNIFVTSVSLSGIVCWSGSVSAIDVNKLELLQKIKIDVDKNLYNGGAL
;
A
#
# COMPACT_ATOMS: atom_id res chain seq x y z
N MET A 1 4.30 -34.57 -2.04
CA MET A 1 4.26 -33.73 -0.80
C MET A 1 3.57 -32.44 -1.21
N ASN A 2 2.31 -32.26 -0.86
CA ASN A 2 1.57 -31.06 -1.26
C ASN A 2 1.78 -30.02 -0.17
N ASP A 3 2.51 -28.96 -0.52
CA ASP A 3 2.84 -27.93 0.43
C ASP A 3 1.68 -26.96 0.64
N PHE A 4 1.50 -26.50 1.88
CA PHE A 4 0.64 -25.37 2.19
C PHE A 4 1.18 -24.15 1.46
N ILE A 5 0.42 -23.58 0.56
CA ILE A 5 0.76 -22.32 -0.07
C ILE A 5 -0.06 -21.24 0.65
N ILE A 6 0.64 -20.42 1.40
CA ILE A 6 0.08 -19.18 1.95
C ILE A 6 0.65 -18.05 1.09
N GLU A 7 -0.19 -17.46 0.27
CA GLU A 7 0.16 -16.24 -0.45
C GLU A 7 -0.36 -15.06 0.36
N VAL A 8 0.56 -14.34 0.96
CA VAL A 8 0.30 -13.10 1.68
C VAL A 8 0.94 -11.97 0.91
N GLU A 9 0.13 -11.03 0.46
CA GLU A 9 0.63 -9.81 -0.18
C GLU A 9 1.37 -8.96 0.86
N ASP A 10 2.55 -8.43 0.49
CA ASP A 10 3.25 -7.43 1.29
C ASP A 10 2.43 -6.14 1.28
N ILE A 11 1.81 -5.81 2.42
CA ILE A 11 0.85 -4.71 2.56
C ILE A 11 1.51 -3.37 2.22
N GLU A 12 2.71 -3.12 2.72
CA GLU A 12 3.42 -1.86 2.49
C GLU A 12 3.68 -1.66 1.01
N ARG A 13 4.28 -2.64 0.35
CA ARG A 13 4.54 -2.61 -1.09
C ARG A 13 3.28 -2.55 -1.93
N SER A 14 2.21 -3.20 -1.48
CA SER A 14 0.92 -3.16 -2.15
C SER A 14 0.34 -1.74 -2.12
N ILE A 15 0.33 -1.07 -0.96
CA ILE A 15 -0.13 0.30 -0.82
C ILE A 15 0.71 1.25 -1.67
N GLU A 16 2.05 1.16 -1.57
CA GLU A 16 2.95 1.99 -2.38
C GLU A 16 2.67 1.86 -3.87
N ARG A 17 2.63 0.62 -4.34
CA ARG A 17 2.40 0.29 -5.76
C ARG A 17 1.06 0.84 -6.26
N LYS A 18 -0.01 0.64 -5.51
CA LYS A 18 -1.36 1.11 -5.84
C LYS A 18 -1.40 2.64 -5.94
N ILE A 19 -0.81 3.35 -4.97
CA ILE A 19 -0.75 4.82 -4.98
C ILE A 19 0.11 5.33 -6.16
N VAL A 20 1.27 4.72 -6.41
CA VAL A 20 2.13 5.08 -7.55
C VAL A 20 1.41 4.88 -8.88
N ILE A 21 0.68 3.76 -9.06
CA ILE A 21 -0.12 3.50 -10.26
C ILE A 21 -1.18 4.57 -10.45
N ALA A 22 -1.94 4.89 -9.39
CA ALA A 22 -2.97 5.92 -9.45
C ALA A 22 -2.39 7.29 -9.80
N LEU A 23 -1.28 7.70 -9.16
CA LEU A 23 -0.61 8.96 -9.46
C LEU A 23 -0.10 9.01 -10.90
N ARG A 24 0.55 7.95 -11.39
CA ARG A 24 1.03 7.89 -12.78
C ARG A 24 -0.11 8.05 -13.77
N PHE A 25 -1.23 7.38 -13.52
CA PHE A 25 -2.42 7.52 -14.36
C PHE A 25 -2.97 8.95 -14.33
N LEU A 26 -3.18 9.54 -13.15
CA LEU A 26 -3.71 10.88 -12.98
C LEU A 26 -2.80 11.95 -13.62
N PHE A 27 -1.49 11.80 -13.44
CA PHE A 27 -0.53 12.72 -14.03
C PHE A 27 -0.33 12.51 -15.54
N SER A 28 -0.65 11.35 -16.08
CA SER A 28 -0.64 11.16 -17.55
C SER A 28 -1.66 12.06 -18.25
N LEU A 29 -2.74 12.43 -17.55
CA LEU A 29 -3.77 13.34 -18.02
C LEU A 29 -3.43 14.82 -17.79
N SER A 30 -2.38 15.11 -17.03
CA SER A 30 -1.98 16.49 -16.71
C SER A 30 -1.24 17.15 -17.88
N LYS A 31 -1.62 18.41 -18.20
CA LYS A 31 -0.90 19.19 -19.22
C LYS A 31 0.44 19.73 -18.72
N ARG A 32 0.50 20.16 -17.45
CA ARG A 32 1.70 20.81 -16.86
C ARG A 32 2.73 19.81 -16.37
N PHE A 33 2.31 18.80 -15.63
CA PHE A 33 3.15 17.77 -15.02
C PHE A 33 2.85 16.40 -15.63
N LYS A 34 2.92 16.33 -16.98
CA LYS A 34 2.60 15.09 -17.67
C LYS A 34 3.57 13.99 -17.26
N PHE A 35 3.03 12.89 -16.73
CA PHE A 35 3.75 11.62 -16.61
C PHE A 35 3.67 10.87 -17.94
N ASP A 36 4.80 10.34 -18.39
CA ASP A 36 4.88 9.46 -19.52
C ASP A 36 5.78 8.26 -19.17
N SER A 37 5.47 7.09 -19.69
CA SER A 37 6.31 5.90 -19.54
C SER A 37 7.66 6.06 -20.25
N ASP A 38 7.71 6.80 -21.34
CA ASP A 38 8.97 7.25 -21.92
C ASP A 38 9.53 8.43 -21.10
N LYS A 39 10.65 8.17 -20.44
CA LYS A 39 11.34 9.16 -19.58
C LYS A 39 11.71 10.46 -20.32
N ARG A 40 11.84 10.42 -21.65
CA ARG A 40 12.17 11.59 -22.46
C ARG A 40 10.98 12.53 -22.63
N LEU A 41 9.77 12.00 -22.59
CA LEU A 41 8.51 12.73 -22.74
C LEU A 41 7.89 13.11 -21.40
N SER A 42 8.33 12.49 -20.33
CA SER A 42 7.80 12.74 -19.00
C SER A 42 8.31 14.07 -18.44
N ARG A 43 7.40 14.83 -17.84
CA ARG A 43 7.68 16.10 -17.15
C ARG A 43 7.71 15.96 -15.64
N VAL A 44 7.50 14.76 -15.12
CA VAL A 44 7.53 14.41 -13.71
C VAL A 44 7.99 12.96 -13.55
N VAL A 45 8.80 12.70 -12.53
CA VAL A 45 9.15 11.32 -12.14
C VAL A 45 8.27 10.94 -10.97
N ILE A 46 7.65 9.75 -11.02
CA ILE A 46 6.76 9.24 -9.96
C ILE A 46 7.20 7.82 -9.58
N GLY A 47 7.56 7.63 -8.33
CA GLY A 47 8.04 6.34 -7.82
C GLY A 47 8.08 6.27 -6.31
N VAL A 48 8.78 5.28 -5.80
CA VAL A 48 9.03 5.05 -4.37
C VAL A 48 10.43 5.52 -3.95
N ASP A 49 11.32 5.70 -4.91
CA ASP A 49 12.69 6.13 -4.64
C ASP A 49 12.81 7.63 -4.46
N TYR A 50 13.58 8.04 -3.47
CA TYR A 50 14.01 9.43 -3.30
C TYR A 50 14.99 9.84 -4.42
N PRO A 51 15.02 11.12 -4.77
CA PRO A 51 16.04 11.62 -5.68
C PRO A 51 17.44 11.29 -5.17
N LYS A 52 18.23 10.56 -5.96
CA LYS A 52 19.61 10.18 -5.63
C LYS A 52 20.56 10.92 -6.55
N GLY A 53 21.71 11.34 -6.01
CA GLY A 53 22.82 11.91 -6.77
C GLY A 53 23.04 13.40 -6.58
N ASP A 54 24.24 13.88 -6.96
CA ASP A 54 24.71 15.25 -6.76
C ASP A 54 24.22 16.23 -7.83
N ALA A 55 23.47 15.76 -8.82
CA ALA A 55 22.98 16.59 -9.91
C ALA A 55 21.67 17.29 -9.52
N PRO A 56 21.50 18.58 -9.89
CA PRO A 56 20.22 19.25 -9.71
C PRO A 56 19.10 18.50 -10.43
N LEU A 57 17.93 18.40 -9.78
CA LEU A 57 16.78 17.77 -10.35
C LEU A 57 16.31 18.54 -11.60
N LYS A 58 16.60 18.00 -12.76
CA LYS A 58 16.11 18.55 -14.04
C LYS A 58 14.61 18.43 -14.19
N ILE A 59 14.02 17.41 -13.56
CA ILE A 59 12.60 17.08 -13.63
C ILE A 59 12.10 16.91 -12.18
N PRO A 60 10.96 17.50 -11.82
CA PRO A 60 10.39 17.33 -10.49
C PRO A 60 10.04 15.87 -10.20
N HIS A 61 10.17 15.47 -8.94
CA HIS A 61 9.93 14.10 -8.51
C HIS A 61 8.78 14.03 -7.50
N ILE A 62 7.99 12.98 -7.61
CA ILE A 62 7.04 12.53 -6.61
C ILE A 62 7.53 11.19 -6.07
N CYS A 63 7.73 11.13 -4.75
CA CYS A 63 8.09 9.92 -4.04
C CYS A 63 6.96 9.52 -3.10
N VAL A 64 6.50 8.28 -3.18
CA VAL A 64 5.53 7.69 -2.26
C VAL A 64 6.28 6.85 -1.26
N GLY A 65 6.02 7.04 0.03
CA GLY A 65 6.68 6.27 1.09
C GLY A 65 6.15 6.65 2.47
N GLY A 66 6.89 6.26 3.52
CA GLY A 66 6.51 6.52 4.90
C GLY A 66 5.16 5.87 5.25
N ILE A 67 4.96 4.64 4.76
CA ILE A 67 3.72 3.92 5.00
C ILE A 67 3.72 3.39 6.41
N THR A 68 2.63 3.65 7.09
CA THR A 68 2.30 3.01 8.37
C THR A 68 0.91 2.41 8.27
N TYR A 69 0.71 1.27 8.89
CA TYR A 69 -0.59 0.60 8.94
C TYR A 69 -0.77 -0.08 10.29
N SER A 70 -2.02 -0.35 10.65
CA SER A 70 -2.35 -1.05 11.88
C SER A 70 -3.40 -2.12 11.60
N PHE A 71 -3.26 -3.25 12.28
CA PHE A 71 -4.30 -4.27 12.31
C PHE A 71 -5.17 -4.06 13.55
N ASP A 72 -6.46 -3.94 13.34
CA ASP A 72 -7.43 -4.10 14.42
C ASP A 72 -7.76 -5.59 14.54
N MET A 73 -7.17 -6.23 15.54
CA MET A 73 -7.34 -7.67 15.78
C MET A 73 -8.78 -8.02 16.16
N GLU A 74 -9.51 -7.13 16.79
CA GLU A 74 -10.92 -7.37 17.18
C GLU A 74 -11.84 -7.31 15.96
N ALA A 75 -11.65 -6.33 15.08
CA ALA A 75 -12.42 -6.23 13.84
C ALA A 75 -12.11 -7.40 12.88
N SER A 76 -10.91 -7.95 12.92
CA SER A 76 -10.47 -9.03 12.03
C SER A 76 -11.14 -10.38 12.33
N LEU A 77 -11.59 -10.62 13.54
CA LEU A 77 -12.19 -11.90 13.94
C LEU A 77 -13.55 -12.18 13.26
N TYR A 78 -14.26 -11.16 12.79
CA TYR A 78 -15.63 -11.29 12.29
C TYR A 78 -15.79 -11.14 10.77
N GLN A 79 -14.79 -10.65 10.02
CA GLN A 79 -14.95 -10.30 8.60
C GLN A 79 -13.89 -10.86 7.65
N ASN A 80 -13.16 -11.89 8.05
CA ASN A 80 -12.01 -12.36 7.28
C ASN A 80 -12.34 -13.20 6.05
N TYR A 81 -13.55 -13.75 5.96
CA TYR A 81 -13.95 -14.57 4.82
C TYR A 81 -14.42 -13.70 3.67
N MET A 82 -13.84 -13.88 2.48
CA MET A 82 -14.27 -13.20 1.26
C MET A 82 -14.92 -14.15 0.27
N LYS A 83 -14.26 -15.27 -0.03
CA LYS A 83 -14.78 -16.27 -0.98
C LYS A 83 -14.05 -17.60 -0.85
N ASP A 84 -14.71 -18.67 -1.33
CA ASP A 84 -14.09 -19.98 -1.49
C ASP A 84 -13.24 -20.05 -2.77
N ILE A 85 -12.13 -20.78 -2.70
CA ILE A 85 -11.37 -21.19 -3.87
C ILE A 85 -11.89 -22.56 -4.26
N ILE A 86 -12.54 -22.65 -5.42
CA ILE A 86 -13.17 -23.88 -5.93
C ILE A 86 -12.39 -24.36 -7.14
N LYS A 87 -12.01 -25.64 -7.16
CA LYS A 87 -11.44 -26.33 -8.31
C LYS A 87 -12.20 -27.64 -8.49
N ASP A 88 -12.66 -27.90 -9.70
CA ASP A 88 -13.43 -29.12 -10.04
C ASP A 88 -14.63 -29.37 -9.10
N ASN A 89 -15.36 -28.31 -8.75
CA ASN A 89 -16.47 -28.30 -7.79
C ASN A 89 -16.10 -28.69 -6.35
N ILE A 90 -14.81 -28.76 -6.02
CA ILE A 90 -14.32 -29.06 -4.68
C ILE A 90 -13.71 -27.78 -4.10
N LYS A 91 -14.10 -27.44 -2.86
CA LYS A 91 -13.45 -26.35 -2.11
C LYS A 91 -12.03 -26.75 -1.74
N ILE A 92 -11.04 -26.04 -2.30
CA ILE A 92 -9.61 -26.27 -2.05
C ILE A 92 -8.97 -25.22 -1.14
N GLY A 93 -9.69 -24.16 -0.82
CA GLY A 93 -9.20 -23.10 0.04
C GLY A 93 -10.18 -21.95 0.23
N GLU A 94 -9.71 -20.92 0.88
CA GLU A 94 -10.46 -19.69 1.15
C GLU A 94 -9.61 -18.47 0.85
N VAL A 95 -10.24 -17.42 0.34
CA VAL A 95 -9.67 -16.07 0.34
C VAL A 95 -10.21 -15.35 1.56
N ARG A 96 -9.31 -14.85 2.37
CA ARG A 96 -9.62 -14.03 3.54
C ARG A 96 -9.03 -12.64 3.34
N GLY A 97 -9.72 -11.63 3.84
CA GLY A 97 -9.28 -10.26 3.70
C GLY A 97 -9.75 -9.37 4.83
N ASN A 98 -9.11 -8.23 4.98
CA ASN A 98 -9.46 -7.24 5.97
C ASN A 98 -9.33 -5.83 5.41
N GLN A 99 -10.02 -4.89 6.04
CA GLN A 99 -9.84 -3.46 5.81
C GLN A 99 -8.80 -2.94 6.79
N ILE A 100 -7.67 -2.49 6.24
CA ILE A 100 -6.52 -2.06 7.04
C ILE A 100 -6.40 -0.55 6.94
N PRO A 101 -6.52 0.17 8.07
CA PRO A 101 -6.19 1.58 8.10
C PRO A 101 -4.70 1.80 7.86
N PHE A 102 -4.39 2.77 7.02
CA PHE A 102 -3.02 3.15 6.70
C PHE A 102 -2.84 4.65 6.67
N SER A 103 -1.60 5.09 6.80
CA SER A 103 -1.16 6.41 6.40
C SER A 103 0.09 6.31 5.53
N CYS A 104 0.26 7.27 4.63
CA CYS A 104 1.44 7.38 3.79
C CYS A 104 1.78 8.84 3.51
N GLN A 105 3.00 9.07 3.05
CA GLN A 105 3.50 10.38 2.67
C GLN A 105 3.86 10.40 1.19
N ILE A 106 3.37 11.41 0.49
CA ILE A 106 3.76 11.74 -0.88
C ILE A 106 4.66 12.96 -0.80
N SER A 107 5.94 12.79 -1.12
CA SER A 107 6.94 13.86 -1.09
C SER A 107 7.18 14.38 -2.50
N CYS A 108 6.96 15.68 -2.71
CA CYS A 108 7.11 16.36 -3.98
C CYS A 108 8.39 17.20 -3.97
N TYR A 109 9.36 16.84 -4.81
CA TYR A 109 10.68 17.45 -4.89
C TYR A 109 10.82 18.34 -6.12
N GLY A 110 11.49 19.47 -5.96
CA GLY A 110 11.79 20.42 -7.05
C GLY A 110 12.28 21.75 -6.51
N GLU A 111 12.31 22.76 -7.35
CA GLU A 111 12.47 24.14 -6.90
C GLU A 111 11.30 24.54 -6.00
N ARG A 112 11.49 25.54 -5.14
CA ARG A 112 10.52 25.92 -4.09
C ARG A 112 9.08 26.07 -4.58
N ASN A 113 8.87 26.81 -5.66
CA ASN A 113 7.53 27.00 -6.23
C ASN A 113 7.04 25.74 -6.94
N LEU A 114 7.94 25.05 -7.61
CA LEU A 114 7.64 23.84 -8.36
C LEU A 114 7.21 22.69 -7.44
N SER A 115 7.91 22.48 -6.32
CA SER A 115 7.55 21.45 -5.33
C SER A 115 6.17 21.72 -4.71
N ARG A 116 5.86 22.99 -4.41
CA ARG A 116 4.56 23.42 -3.90
C ARG A 116 3.43 23.18 -4.92
N ASP A 117 3.66 23.58 -6.18
CA ASP A 117 2.68 23.42 -7.25
C ASP A 117 2.44 21.95 -7.58
N LEU A 118 3.51 21.14 -7.54
CA LEU A 118 3.43 19.69 -7.72
C LEU A 118 2.60 19.03 -6.60
N ALA A 119 2.83 19.44 -5.34
CA ALA A 119 2.07 18.94 -4.20
C ALA A 119 0.57 19.36 -4.28
N ASN A 120 0.28 20.59 -4.72
CA ASN A 120 -1.10 21.03 -4.97
C ASN A 120 -1.75 20.18 -6.08
N ALA A 121 -1.02 19.90 -7.16
CA ALA A 121 -1.52 19.05 -8.24
C ALA A 121 -1.76 17.61 -7.76
N ALA A 122 -0.85 17.05 -6.96
CA ALA A 122 -1.02 15.70 -6.39
C ALA A 122 -2.25 15.63 -5.48
N LEU A 123 -2.38 16.60 -4.56
CA LEU A 123 -3.54 16.69 -3.66
C LEU A 123 -4.85 16.81 -4.43
N SER A 124 -4.94 17.74 -5.39
CA SER A 124 -6.14 17.97 -6.20
C SER A 124 -6.49 16.74 -7.05
N ASN A 125 -5.49 16.13 -7.67
CA ASN A 125 -5.70 14.94 -8.48
C ASN A 125 -6.26 13.78 -7.65
N ILE A 126 -5.71 13.55 -6.45
CA ILE A 126 -6.17 12.46 -5.58
C ILE A 126 -7.57 12.76 -5.04
N THR A 127 -7.82 13.98 -4.55
CA THR A 127 -9.07 14.29 -3.84
C THR A 127 -10.26 14.49 -4.76
N PHE A 128 -10.08 15.09 -5.93
CA PHE A 128 -11.19 15.45 -6.80
C PHE A 128 -11.36 14.51 -8.00
N VAL A 129 -10.27 14.04 -8.59
CA VAL A 129 -10.32 13.22 -9.80
C VAL A 129 -10.01 11.76 -9.50
N GLY A 130 -9.09 11.53 -8.58
CA GLY A 130 -8.51 10.22 -8.33
C GLY A 130 -9.33 9.31 -7.43
N ARG A 131 -10.40 9.81 -6.80
CA ARG A 131 -11.16 9.02 -5.81
C ARG A 131 -11.67 7.72 -6.41
N SER A 132 -12.31 7.77 -7.56
CA SER A 132 -12.80 6.57 -8.24
C SER A 132 -11.69 5.62 -8.66
N ILE A 133 -10.52 6.15 -9.04
CA ILE A 133 -9.36 5.33 -9.43
C ILE A 133 -8.76 4.63 -8.20
N MET A 134 -8.69 5.34 -7.07
CA MET A 134 -8.24 4.75 -5.80
C MET A 134 -9.20 3.66 -5.33
N ASP A 135 -10.51 3.90 -5.42
CA ASP A 135 -11.54 2.90 -5.08
C ASP A 135 -11.41 1.65 -5.98
N MET A 136 -11.12 1.80 -7.28
CA MET A 136 -10.85 0.68 -8.20
C MET A 136 -9.57 -0.10 -7.86
N LEU A 137 -8.65 0.51 -7.12
CA LEU A 137 -7.44 -0.11 -6.60
C LEU A 137 -7.59 -0.61 -5.15
N ASP A 138 -8.83 -0.69 -4.67
CA ASP A 138 -9.16 -1.10 -3.30
C ASP A 138 -8.53 -0.20 -2.21
N ILE A 139 -8.32 1.07 -2.53
CA ILE A 139 -7.87 2.10 -1.59
C ILE A 139 -8.94 3.18 -1.45
N ARG A 140 -9.41 3.39 -0.24
CA ARG A 140 -10.31 4.49 0.10
C ARG A 140 -9.54 5.56 0.89
N ILE A 141 -9.32 6.71 0.27
CA ILE A 141 -8.71 7.86 0.94
C ILE A 141 -9.75 8.54 1.83
N MET A 142 -9.44 8.66 3.12
CA MET A 142 -10.28 9.30 4.13
C MET A 142 -9.86 10.74 4.37
N ARG A 143 -8.57 11.01 4.32
CA ARG A 143 -7.99 12.33 4.56
C ARG A 143 -6.75 12.56 3.72
N ALA A 144 -6.59 13.79 3.27
CA ALA A 144 -5.40 14.24 2.55
C ALA A 144 -5.05 15.67 2.99
N ASP A 145 -3.84 15.87 3.48
CA ASP A 145 -3.34 17.15 3.98
C ASP A 145 -2.02 17.51 3.31
N LYS A 146 -1.86 18.78 2.97
CA LYS A 146 -0.59 19.30 2.45
C LYS A 146 0.22 19.93 3.57
N GLY A 147 1.47 19.54 3.68
CA GLY A 147 2.44 20.15 4.58
C GLY A 147 3.11 21.42 4.01
N ASN A 148 4.02 21.97 4.78
CA ASN A 148 4.83 23.12 4.39
C ASN A 148 5.93 22.72 3.40
N THR A 149 6.38 23.70 2.61
CA THR A 149 7.55 23.55 1.76
C THR A 149 8.81 23.82 2.55
N THR A 150 9.69 22.84 2.64
CA THR A 150 10.96 22.90 3.38
C THR A 150 12.15 22.65 2.47
N PRO A 151 13.34 23.21 2.75
CA PRO A 151 14.55 22.83 2.05
C PRO A 151 14.85 21.34 2.25
N TYR A 152 15.32 20.67 1.22
CA TYR A 152 15.74 19.28 1.33
C TYR A 152 17.20 19.24 1.85
N SER A 153 17.41 18.55 2.97
CA SER A 153 18.69 18.60 3.70
C SER A 153 19.91 18.14 2.90
N GLN A 154 19.72 17.25 1.94
CA GLN A 154 20.81 16.73 1.11
C GLN A 154 21.20 17.66 -0.05
N PHE A 155 20.30 18.55 -0.48
CA PHE A 155 20.53 19.42 -1.63
C PHE A 155 19.93 20.81 -1.38
N PRO A 156 20.77 21.86 -1.19
CA PRO A 156 20.32 23.18 -0.76
C PRO A 156 19.36 23.89 -1.73
N ASN A 157 19.40 23.52 -3.01
CA ASN A 157 18.54 24.12 -4.05
C ASN A 157 17.26 23.32 -4.32
N ILE A 158 17.05 22.22 -3.59
CA ILE A 158 15.86 21.38 -3.72
C ILE A 158 14.98 21.59 -2.50
N PHE A 159 13.71 21.73 -2.77
CA PHE A 159 12.67 21.85 -1.75
C PHE A 159 11.76 20.63 -1.82
N VAL A 160 11.23 20.26 -0.68
CA VAL A 160 10.22 19.21 -0.56
C VAL A 160 8.94 19.77 0.02
N THR A 161 7.83 19.40 -0.60
CA THR A 161 6.49 19.66 -0.06
C THR A 161 5.79 18.32 0.06
N SER A 162 5.35 17.97 1.27
CA SER A 162 4.72 16.69 1.54
C SER A 162 3.20 16.80 1.45
N VAL A 163 2.57 15.72 0.99
CA VAL A 163 1.14 15.47 1.10
C VAL A 163 0.98 14.20 1.92
N SER A 164 0.32 14.31 3.06
CA SER A 164 0.00 13.17 3.91
C SER A 164 -1.37 12.62 3.54
N LEU A 165 -1.46 11.32 3.31
CA LEU A 165 -2.70 10.61 3.06
C LEU A 165 -2.98 9.66 4.20
N SER A 166 -4.25 9.55 4.57
CA SER A 166 -4.71 8.44 5.40
C SER A 166 -5.98 7.83 4.81
N GLY A 167 -6.14 6.54 5.00
CA GLY A 167 -7.24 5.83 4.38
C GLY A 167 -7.33 4.39 4.85
N ILE A 168 -8.06 3.61 4.08
CA ILE A 168 -8.29 2.19 4.29
C ILE A 168 -7.91 1.46 3.00
N VAL A 169 -7.15 0.38 3.13
CA VAL A 169 -6.87 -0.54 2.03
C VAL A 169 -7.57 -1.87 2.28
N CYS A 170 -8.21 -2.43 1.25
CA CYS A 170 -8.66 -3.81 1.30
C CYS A 170 -7.47 -4.72 1.00
N TRP A 171 -7.11 -5.54 1.97
CA TRP A 171 -6.04 -6.51 1.87
C TRP A 171 -6.63 -7.92 1.87
N SER A 172 -6.10 -8.79 1.03
CA SER A 172 -6.54 -10.18 0.96
C SER A 172 -5.35 -11.12 0.85
N GLY A 173 -5.50 -12.27 1.48
CA GLY A 173 -4.60 -13.41 1.36
C GLY A 173 -5.37 -14.66 1.01
N SER A 174 -4.76 -15.58 0.26
CA SER A 174 -5.34 -16.88 -0.02
C SER A 174 -4.70 -17.95 0.84
N VAL A 175 -5.52 -18.78 1.44
CA VAL A 175 -5.10 -19.99 2.14
C VAL A 175 -5.69 -21.16 1.36
N SER A 176 -4.84 -21.88 0.65
CA SER A 176 -5.26 -23.13 -0.02
C SER A 176 -4.79 -24.32 0.81
N ALA A 177 -5.74 -25.15 1.23
CA ALA A 177 -5.43 -26.43 1.86
C ALA A 177 -5.40 -27.49 0.75
N ILE A 178 -4.23 -27.93 0.40
CA ILE A 178 -4.06 -29.03 -0.57
C ILE A 178 -4.25 -30.39 0.12
N ASP A 179 -4.25 -30.41 1.46
CA ASP A 179 -4.36 -31.66 2.24
C ASP A 179 -5.18 -31.46 3.51
N VAL A 180 -6.41 -32.03 3.51
CA VAL A 180 -7.32 -32.02 4.67
C VAL A 180 -6.64 -32.67 5.90
N ASN A 181 -5.77 -33.66 5.69
CA ASN A 181 -5.05 -34.34 6.76
C ASN A 181 -4.08 -33.43 7.52
N LYS A 182 -3.54 -32.39 6.84
CA LYS A 182 -2.68 -31.39 7.51
C LYS A 182 -3.46 -30.42 8.40
N LEU A 183 -4.69 -30.09 8.03
CA LEU A 183 -5.59 -29.30 8.88
C LEU A 183 -5.94 -30.05 10.18
N GLU A 184 -6.22 -31.34 10.08
CA GLU A 184 -6.45 -32.19 11.24
C GLU A 184 -5.18 -32.29 12.14
N LEU A 185 -3.99 -32.36 11.53
CA LEU A 185 -2.73 -32.37 12.25
C LEU A 185 -2.50 -31.04 13.00
N LEU A 186 -2.77 -29.90 12.37
CA LEU A 186 -2.66 -28.58 13.01
C LEU A 186 -3.66 -28.40 14.14
N GLN A 187 -4.88 -28.91 13.99
CA GLN A 187 -5.88 -28.92 15.06
C GLN A 187 -5.44 -29.80 16.24
N LYS A 188 -4.85 -30.98 15.97
CA LYS A 188 -4.28 -31.84 17.02
C LYS A 188 -3.12 -31.15 17.75
N ILE A 189 -2.20 -30.52 17.01
CA ILE A 189 -1.08 -29.79 17.62
C ILE A 189 -1.60 -28.65 18.52
N LYS A 190 -2.61 -27.91 18.09
CA LYS A 190 -3.23 -26.85 18.90
C LYS A 190 -3.84 -27.40 20.18
N ILE A 191 -4.58 -28.51 20.10
CA ILE A 191 -5.20 -29.17 21.26
C ILE A 191 -4.13 -29.69 22.23
N ASP A 192 -3.02 -30.23 21.72
CA ASP A 192 -1.93 -30.73 22.57
C ASP A 192 -1.14 -29.59 23.24
N VAL A 193 -0.97 -28.45 22.56
CA VAL A 193 -0.36 -27.24 23.16
C VAL A 193 -1.26 -26.68 24.26
N ASP A 194 -2.57 -26.58 24.01
CA ASP A 194 -3.53 -26.10 25.00
C ASP A 194 -3.58 -27.03 26.24
N LYS A 195 -3.57 -28.33 26.06
CA LYS A 195 -3.52 -29.31 27.18
C LYS A 195 -2.24 -29.20 28.00
N ASN A 196 -1.08 -28.98 27.37
CA ASN A 196 0.18 -28.83 28.07
C ASN A 196 0.30 -27.51 28.83
N LEU A 197 -0.34 -26.43 28.33
CA LEU A 197 -0.43 -25.17 29.06
C LEU A 197 -1.32 -25.26 30.32
N TYR A 198 -2.40 -26.03 30.27
CA TYR A 198 -3.29 -26.22 31.43
C TYR A 198 -2.77 -27.22 32.48
N ASN A 199 -1.98 -28.21 32.07
CA ASN A 199 -1.44 -29.20 32.98
C ASN A 199 -0.10 -28.79 33.65
N GLY A 200 0.51 -27.67 33.22
CA GLY A 200 1.74 -27.13 33.81
C GLY A 200 1.55 -26.25 35.04
N GLY A 201 0.33 -26.13 35.56
CA GLY A 201 0.00 -25.32 36.74
C GLY A 201 -0.21 -26.05 38.05
N ALA A 202 0.29 -27.29 38.17
CA ALA A 202 0.27 -28.06 39.44
C ALA A 202 1.68 -28.56 39.79
N LEU A 203 2.48 -27.70 40.36
CA LEU A 203 3.59 -28.02 41.26
C LEU A 203 3.61 -27.02 42.41
#